data_63d962692a8d56f8a0a8ef21b2e61282
#
_entry.id   63d962692a8d56f8a0a8ef21b2e61282
#
_cell.length_a   1.000
_cell.length_b   1.000
_cell.length_c   1.000
_cell.angle_alpha   90.00
_cell.angle_beta   90.00
_cell.angle_gamma   90.00
#
_symmetry.space_group_name_H-M   'P 1'
#
loop_
_entity.id
_entity.type
_entity.pdbx_description
1 polymer ?
#
loop_
_entity_poly.entity_id
_entity_poly.type
_entity_poly.pdbx_seq_one_letter_code
_entity_poly.pdbx_strand_id
1 'polypeptide(L)'
;LLMSQIPANPSLSFTLSNCKTITSVNFESKNPDGNFSFDLLFEGQPKEEFKPKIQKFFERIEIYCPYLKDFHLSIDTQNTFPHSSGIASSASGMAALAMNIMSLERALHPEMNADYFGQKASFLARLGSGSACRSIRGNAVVWGRHNEIHDSSDLFGVAFSEAIHPNF
;
A
#
# COMPACT_ATOMS: atom_id res chain seq x y z
N LEU A 1 0.94 -16.99 -3.25
CA LEU A 1 1.01 -15.53 -2.94
C LEU A 1 -0.23 -14.77 -3.41
N LEU A 2 -0.76 -15.04 -4.62
CA LEU A 2 -2.02 -14.41 -5.10
C LEU A 2 -3.19 -14.62 -4.15
N MET A 3 -3.25 -15.77 -3.47
CA MET A 3 -4.31 -16.15 -2.53
C MET A 3 -4.07 -15.62 -1.11
N SER A 4 -2.98 -14.88 -0.84
CA SER A 4 -2.76 -14.27 0.48
C SER A 4 -3.60 -13.03 0.66
N GLN A 5 -4.14 -12.84 1.88
CA GLN A 5 -4.91 -11.64 2.25
C GLN A 5 -6.15 -11.42 1.34
N ILE A 6 -6.88 -12.49 1.02
CA ILE A 6 -8.13 -12.42 0.26
C ILE A 6 -9.30 -12.17 1.23
N PRO A 7 -10.29 -11.32 0.89
CA PRO A 7 -11.44 -11.09 1.74
C PRO A 7 -12.38 -12.30 1.70
N ALA A 8 -13.03 -12.59 2.82
CA ALA A 8 -14.06 -13.64 2.89
C ALA A 8 -15.39 -13.17 2.26
N ASN A 9 -15.62 -11.86 2.25
CA ASN A 9 -16.81 -11.22 1.67
C ASN A 9 -16.46 -9.77 1.25
N PRO A 10 -17.23 -9.19 0.33
CA PRO A 10 -17.01 -7.80 -0.08
C PRO A 10 -17.26 -6.82 1.06
N SER A 11 -16.57 -5.69 1.02
CA SER A 11 -16.67 -4.63 2.00
C SER A 11 -16.53 -3.27 1.35
N LEU A 12 -17.29 -2.29 1.84
CA LEU A 12 -17.18 -0.88 1.48
C LEU A 12 -16.47 -0.13 2.61
N SER A 13 -15.55 0.75 2.27
CA SER A 13 -14.82 1.60 3.21
C SER A 13 -14.84 3.05 2.76
N PHE A 14 -14.86 3.95 3.74
CA PHE A 14 -14.77 5.39 3.50
C PHE A 14 -13.39 5.90 3.94
N THR A 15 -12.83 6.82 3.15
CA THR A 15 -11.56 7.47 3.45
C THR A 15 -11.76 8.55 4.52
N LEU A 16 -10.88 8.55 5.53
CA LEU A 16 -10.85 9.58 6.56
C LEU A 16 -9.93 10.73 6.12
N SER A 17 -10.46 11.93 5.95
CA SER A 17 -9.70 13.08 5.42
C SER A 17 -8.57 13.54 6.36
N ASN A 18 -8.75 13.43 7.67
CA ASN A 18 -7.81 13.92 8.68
C ASN A 18 -6.87 12.84 9.26
N CYS A 19 -7.15 11.55 8.99
CA CYS A 19 -6.33 10.45 9.48
C CYS A 19 -5.48 9.89 8.34
N LYS A 20 -4.20 10.29 8.31
CA LYS A 20 -3.27 9.94 7.22
C LYS A 20 -1.98 9.35 7.77
N THR A 21 -1.39 8.45 7.00
CA THR A 21 0.04 8.12 7.13
C THR A 21 0.79 8.84 6.02
N ILE A 22 1.86 9.51 6.40
CA ILE A 22 2.76 10.20 5.49
C ILE A 22 4.06 9.42 5.48
N THR A 23 4.46 8.94 4.32
CA THR A 23 5.70 8.17 4.14
C THR A 23 6.52 8.77 3.02
N SER A 24 7.79 9.02 3.27
CA SER A 24 8.79 9.32 2.26
C SER A 24 9.80 8.17 2.18
N VAL A 25 10.26 7.89 0.96
CA VAL A 25 11.29 6.88 0.73
C VAL A 25 12.36 7.49 -0.18
N ASN A 26 13.59 7.49 0.29
CA ASN A 26 14.74 7.77 -0.56
C ASN A 26 15.29 6.45 -1.10
N PHE A 27 15.49 6.37 -2.40
CA PHE A 27 16.01 5.19 -3.10
C PHE A 27 17.43 5.46 -3.59
N GLU A 28 18.40 4.80 -2.99
CA GLU A 28 19.81 4.90 -3.35
C GLU A 28 20.23 3.63 -4.08
N SER A 29 20.75 3.76 -5.31
CA SER A 29 21.25 2.61 -6.05
C SER A 29 22.38 1.93 -5.30
N LYS A 30 22.34 0.62 -5.21
CA LYS A 30 23.39 -0.21 -4.61
C LYS A 30 23.84 -1.30 -5.57
N ASN A 31 25.02 -1.87 -5.29
CA ASN A 31 25.45 -3.08 -6.00
C ASN A 31 24.49 -4.24 -5.66
N PRO A 32 23.93 -4.93 -6.66
CA PRO A 32 23.02 -6.05 -6.41
C PRO A 32 23.71 -7.18 -5.63
N ASP A 33 23.17 -7.47 -4.45
CA ASP A 33 23.60 -8.59 -3.59
C ASP A 33 22.50 -9.63 -3.41
N GLY A 34 21.37 -9.43 -4.13
CA GLY A 34 20.20 -10.29 -4.05
C GLY A 34 19.32 -10.07 -2.81
N ASN A 35 19.70 -9.15 -1.92
CA ASN A 35 18.99 -8.90 -0.66
C ASN A 35 18.27 -7.56 -0.67
N PHE A 36 17.15 -7.47 0.08
CA PHE A 36 16.54 -6.18 0.41
C PHE A 36 17.39 -5.44 1.44
N SER A 37 17.51 -4.13 1.26
CA SER A 37 18.28 -3.26 2.15
C SER A 37 17.46 -2.02 2.47
N PHE A 38 17.19 -1.77 3.75
CA PHE A 38 16.42 -0.60 4.14
C PHE A 38 16.68 -0.18 5.59
N ASP A 39 16.50 1.11 5.84
CA ASP A 39 16.37 1.70 7.16
C ASP A 39 14.95 2.23 7.34
N LEU A 40 14.48 2.24 8.60
CA LEU A 40 13.13 2.65 8.94
C LEU A 40 13.12 3.61 10.13
N LEU A 41 12.58 4.79 9.89
CA LEU A 41 12.19 5.75 10.92
C LEU A 41 10.67 5.80 11.03
N PHE A 42 10.17 5.87 12.25
CA PHE A 42 8.79 6.16 12.57
C PHE A 42 8.76 7.37 13.51
N GLU A 43 8.11 8.45 13.05
CA GLU A 43 8.08 9.73 13.78
C GLU A 43 9.50 10.24 14.10
N GLY A 44 10.42 10.12 13.14
CA GLY A 44 11.81 10.55 13.26
C GLY A 44 12.70 9.66 14.13
N GLN A 45 12.20 8.52 14.65
CA GLN A 45 12.96 7.60 15.49
C GLN A 45 13.12 6.23 14.83
N PRO A 46 14.28 5.58 14.95
CA PRO A 46 14.47 4.20 14.50
C PRO A 46 13.44 3.26 15.15
N LYS A 47 12.81 2.41 14.34
CA LYS A 47 11.74 1.47 14.77
C LYS A 47 12.07 0.05 14.34
N GLU A 48 13.01 -0.57 15.03
CA GLU A 48 13.47 -1.94 14.73
C GLU A 48 12.34 -2.98 14.80
N GLU A 49 11.38 -2.78 15.70
CA GLU A 49 10.24 -3.69 15.87
C GLU A 49 9.31 -3.77 14.65
N PHE A 50 9.35 -2.77 13.75
CA PHE A 50 8.55 -2.78 12.51
C PHE A 50 9.30 -3.40 11.34
N LYS A 51 10.63 -3.50 11.40
CA LYS A 51 11.47 -4.06 10.32
C LYS A 51 11.05 -5.46 9.87
N PRO A 52 10.76 -6.43 10.76
CA PRO A 52 10.34 -7.77 10.34
C PRO A 52 9.09 -7.76 9.46
N LYS A 53 8.15 -6.85 9.73
CA LYS A 53 6.92 -6.72 8.93
C LYS A 53 7.19 -6.14 7.55
N ILE A 54 8.07 -5.15 7.46
CA ILE A 54 8.49 -4.54 6.19
C ILE A 54 9.30 -5.56 5.36
N GLN A 55 10.21 -6.28 5.99
CA GLN A 55 10.99 -7.35 5.34
C GLN A 55 10.04 -8.40 4.73
N LYS A 56 9.09 -8.88 5.51
CA LYS A 56 8.09 -9.84 5.02
C LYS A 56 7.22 -9.29 3.89
N PHE A 57 6.94 -8.00 3.91
CA PHE A 57 6.24 -7.34 2.81
C PHE A 57 7.09 -7.34 1.54
N PHE A 58 8.36 -6.95 1.61
CA PHE A 58 9.28 -6.97 0.45
C PHE A 58 9.43 -8.39 -0.13
N GLU A 59 9.58 -9.40 0.70
CA GLU A 59 9.62 -10.81 0.27
C GLU A 59 8.36 -11.23 -0.48
N ARG A 60 7.18 -10.75 -0.07
CA ARG A 60 5.91 -11.05 -0.74
C ARG A 60 5.76 -10.37 -2.08
N ILE A 61 6.32 -9.19 -2.24
CA ILE A 61 6.20 -8.40 -3.47
C ILE A 61 7.38 -8.59 -4.42
N GLU A 62 8.41 -9.33 -4.05
CA GLU A 62 9.64 -9.55 -4.82
C GLU A 62 9.38 -9.92 -6.28
N ILE A 63 8.48 -10.88 -6.52
CA ILE A 63 8.16 -11.35 -7.87
C ILE A 63 7.48 -10.27 -8.76
N TYR A 64 6.92 -9.24 -8.14
CA TYR A 64 6.24 -8.12 -8.82
C TYR A 64 7.11 -6.87 -8.92
N CYS A 65 8.13 -6.78 -8.06
CA CYS A 65 9.02 -5.62 -7.92
C CYS A 65 10.46 -6.09 -7.68
N PRO A 66 11.05 -6.91 -8.57
CA PRO A 66 12.40 -7.47 -8.38
C PRO A 66 13.48 -6.39 -8.30
N TYR A 67 13.27 -5.23 -8.95
CA TYR A 67 14.16 -4.08 -8.98
C TYR A 67 14.43 -3.48 -7.59
N LEU A 68 13.60 -3.75 -6.59
CA LEU A 68 13.81 -3.21 -5.23
C LEU A 68 15.11 -3.69 -4.59
N LYS A 69 15.66 -4.82 -5.05
CA LYS A 69 16.95 -5.33 -4.57
C LYS A 69 18.16 -4.55 -5.10
N ASP A 70 17.95 -3.71 -6.12
CA ASP A 70 18.99 -2.84 -6.68
C ASP A 70 19.11 -1.51 -5.93
N PHE A 71 18.30 -1.31 -4.89
CA PHE A 71 18.27 -0.09 -4.09
C PHE A 71 18.40 -0.37 -2.60
N HIS A 72 19.00 0.60 -1.89
CA HIS A 72 18.81 0.79 -0.45
C HIS A 72 17.67 1.79 -0.25
N LEU A 73 16.74 1.47 0.65
CA LEU A 73 15.56 2.28 0.91
C LEU A 73 15.66 2.96 2.29
N SER A 74 15.77 4.28 2.33
CA SER A 74 15.64 5.04 3.58
C SER A 74 14.17 5.46 3.73
N ILE A 75 13.46 4.78 4.63
CA ILE A 75 12.01 4.94 4.84
C ILE A 75 11.79 5.81 6.07
N ASP A 76 11.09 6.94 5.91
CA ASP A 76 10.59 7.75 7.02
C ASP A 76 9.07 7.84 6.96
N THR A 77 8.39 7.46 8.04
CA THR A 77 6.94 7.39 8.09
C THR A 77 6.38 7.98 9.39
N GLN A 78 5.25 8.65 9.29
CA GLN A 78 4.55 9.23 10.45
C GLN A 78 3.03 9.18 10.25
N ASN A 79 2.30 9.20 11.34
CA ASN A 79 0.86 9.29 11.34
C ASN A 79 0.39 10.69 11.76
N THR A 80 -0.73 11.16 11.22
CA THR A 80 -1.43 12.35 11.72
C THR A 80 -2.38 12.04 12.90
N PHE A 81 -2.38 10.80 13.36
CA PHE A 81 -3.22 10.28 14.43
C PHE A 81 -2.40 9.36 15.34
N PRO A 82 -2.80 9.15 16.61
CA PRO A 82 -2.05 8.33 17.55
C PRO A 82 -1.87 6.89 17.04
N HIS A 83 -0.66 6.35 17.16
CA HIS A 83 -0.40 4.94 16.85
C HIS A 83 -1.27 4.05 17.77
N SER A 84 -1.74 2.94 17.26
CA SER A 84 -2.61 1.98 17.99
C SER A 84 -3.98 2.53 18.41
N SER A 85 -4.45 3.60 17.80
CA SER A 85 -5.77 4.20 18.06
C SER A 85 -6.97 3.42 17.49
N GLY A 86 -6.75 2.23 16.92
CA GLY A 86 -7.80 1.42 16.29
C GLY A 86 -8.16 1.82 14.85
N ILE A 87 -7.52 2.85 14.30
CA ILE A 87 -7.80 3.39 12.94
C ILE A 87 -6.94 2.70 11.86
N ALA A 88 -6.52 1.45 12.09
CA ALA A 88 -5.79 0.65 11.12
C ALA A 88 -4.48 1.30 10.58
N SER A 89 -3.65 1.90 11.45
CA SER A 89 -2.36 2.53 11.11
C SER A 89 -1.45 1.62 10.27
N SER A 90 -1.48 0.30 10.52
CA SER A 90 -0.75 -0.68 9.72
C SER A 90 -1.21 -0.75 8.26
N ALA A 91 -2.51 -0.59 7.99
CA ALA A 91 -3.03 -0.60 6.63
C ALA A 91 -2.63 0.67 5.87
N SER A 92 -2.79 1.85 6.50
CA SER A 92 -2.38 3.13 5.89
C SER A 92 -0.87 3.19 5.66
N GLY A 93 -0.05 2.67 6.57
CA GLY A 93 1.40 2.59 6.39
C GLY A 93 1.81 1.70 5.21
N MET A 94 1.21 0.52 5.06
CA MET A 94 1.48 -0.35 3.90
C MET A 94 1.00 0.26 2.58
N ALA A 95 -0.13 0.98 2.61
CA ALA A 95 -0.62 1.70 1.44
C ALA A 95 0.35 2.82 1.02
N ALA A 96 0.82 3.63 1.98
CA ALA A 96 1.77 4.70 1.73
C ALA A 96 3.11 4.17 1.19
N LEU A 97 3.62 3.06 1.74
CA LEU A 97 4.84 2.41 1.25
C LEU A 97 4.65 1.86 -0.17
N ALA A 98 3.52 1.20 -0.46
CA ALA A 98 3.22 0.70 -1.80
C ALA A 98 3.15 1.83 -2.84
N MET A 99 2.61 3.00 -2.48
CA MET A 99 2.59 4.18 -3.35
C MET A 99 3.99 4.69 -3.67
N ASN A 100 4.91 4.71 -2.69
CA ASN A 100 6.30 5.08 -2.91
C ASN A 100 7.02 4.09 -3.84
N ILE A 101 6.83 2.78 -3.65
CA ILE A 101 7.38 1.74 -4.53
C ILE A 101 6.88 1.93 -5.98
N MET A 102 5.59 2.18 -6.15
CA MET A 102 5.03 2.44 -7.47
C MET A 102 5.51 3.76 -8.08
N SER A 103 5.86 4.75 -7.26
CA SER A 103 6.48 6.00 -7.73
C SER A 103 7.88 5.76 -8.29
N LEU A 104 8.68 4.90 -7.65
CA LEU A 104 9.96 4.44 -8.20
C LEU A 104 9.73 3.68 -9.52
N GLU A 105 8.81 2.71 -9.53
CA GLU A 105 8.54 1.94 -10.74
C GLU A 105 8.11 2.84 -11.91
N ARG A 106 7.27 3.85 -11.65
CA ARG A 106 6.89 4.83 -12.68
C ARG A 106 8.07 5.69 -13.14
N ALA A 107 9.04 5.99 -12.27
CA ALA A 107 10.26 6.68 -12.68
C ALA A 107 11.15 5.81 -13.58
N LEU A 108 11.16 4.48 -13.35
CA LEU A 108 11.84 3.51 -14.21
C LEU A 108 11.07 3.24 -15.52
N HIS A 109 9.75 3.43 -15.52
CA HIS A 109 8.81 3.17 -16.62
C HIS A 109 7.88 4.37 -16.84
N PRO A 110 8.36 5.46 -17.46
CA PRO A 110 7.59 6.71 -17.61
C PRO A 110 6.29 6.58 -18.43
N GLU A 111 6.17 5.54 -19.25
CA GLU A 111 4.98 5.21 -20.04
C GLU A 111 3.83 4.65 -19.19
N MET A 112 4.05 4.37 -17.91
CA MET A 112 3.04 3.76 -17.03
C MET A 112 1.81 4.67 -16.89
N ASN A 113 0.63 4.14 -17.23
CA ASN A 113 -0.61 4.88 -17.08
C ASN A 113 -1.08 4.91 -15.62
N ALA A 114 -1.95 5.88 -15.30
CA ALA A 114 -2.41 6.13 -13.93
C ALA A 114 -3.29 4.99 -13.37
N ASP A 115 -4.02 4.28 -14.22
CA ASP A 115 -4.90 3.20 -13.78
C ASP A 115 -4.09 1.97 -13.38
N TYR A 116 -3.11 1.58 -14.19
CA TYR A 116 -2.18 0.51 -13.84
C TYR A 116 -1.42 0.84 -12.54
N PHE A 117 -0.91 2.07 -12.42
CA PHE A 117 -0.25 2.55 -11.20
C PHE A 117 -1.12 2.34 -9.97
N GLY A 118 -2.34 2.84 -9.99
CA GLY A 118 -3.24 2.76 -8.84
C GLY A 118 -3.68 1.32 -8.53
N GLN A 119 -3.97 0.53 -9.55
CA GLN A 119 -4.38 -0.87 -9.41
C GLN A 119 -3.24 -1.71 -8.82
N LYS A 120 -2.01 -1.58 -9.35
CA LYS A 120 -0.84 -2.30 -8.83
C LYS A 120 -0.46 -1.81 -7.43
N ALA A 121 -0.52 -0.51 -7.14
CA ALA A 121 -0.32 0.00 -5.77
C ALA A 121 -1.28 -0.64 -4.78
N SER A 122 -2.56 -0.71 -5.13
CA SER A 122 -3.60 -1.35 -4.30
C SER A 122 -3.34 -2.84 -4.10
N PHE A 123 -2.96 -3.54 -5.15
CA PHE A 123 -2.58 -4.95 -5.09
C PHE A 123 -1.38 -5.19 -4.18
N LEU A 124 -0.30 -4.41 -4.33
CA LEU A 124 0.89 -4.52 -3.48
C LEU A 124 0.57 -4.21 -2.01
N ALA A 125 -0.18 -3.13 -1.75
CA ALA A 125 -0.60 -2.76 -0.40
C ALA A 125 -1.33 -3.90 0.31
N ARG A 126 -2.23 -4.62 -0.39
CA ARG A 126 -2.93 -5.80 0.11
C ARG A 126 -1.97 -6.89 0.58
N LEU A 127 -0.89 -7.12 -0.14
CA LEU A 127 0.10 -8.14 0.24
C LEU A 127 0.84 -7.78 1.54
N GLY A 128 0.92 -6.50 1.88
CA GLY A 128 1.46 -6.03 3.16
C GLY A 128 0.46 -6.11 4.31
N SER A 129 -0.79 -5.72 4.04
CA SER A 129 -1.90 -5.77 4.98
C SER A 129 -3.21 -5.77 4.18
N GLY A 130 -4.03 -6.81 4.31
CA GLY A 130 -5.19 -7.04 3.45
C GLY A 130 -6.02 -5.80 3.20
N SER A 131 -6.46 -5.12 4.26
CA SER A 131 -7.29 -3.91 4.17
C SER A 131 -6.58 -2.69 3.58
N ALA A 132 -5.25 -2.71 3.43
CA ALA A 132 -4.47 -1.59 2.90
C ALA A 132 -4.81 -1.25 1.44
N CYS A 133 -5.30 -2.23 0.67
CA CYS A 133 -5.75 -2.01 -0.71
C CYS A 133 -6.82 -0.92 -0.81
N ARG A 134 -7.59 -0.68 0.24
CA ARG A 134 -8.68 0.32 0.28
C ARG A 134 -8.20 1.75 0.55
N SER A 135 -6.91 1.94 0.87
CA SER A 135 -6.33 3.25 1.22
C SER A 135 -5.58 3.91 0.07
N ILE A 136 -5.71 3.40 -1.16
CA ILE A 136 -4.95 3.88 -2.32
C ILE A 136 -5.72 4.92 -3.14
N ARG A 137 -7.00 4.68 -3.44
CA ARG A 137 -7.79 5.52 -4.37
C ARG A 137 -9.24 5.63 -3.90
N GLY A 138 -9.80 6.84 -4.07
CA GLY A 138 -11.24 7.09 -3.90
C GLY A 138 -11.65 7.48 -2.48
N ASN A 139 -12.79 8.15 -2.39
CA ASN A 139 -13.43 8.51 -1.12
C ASN A 139 -14.19 7.34 -0.50
N ALA A 140 -14.72 6.47 -1.35
CA ALA A 140 -15.32 5.19 -0.99
C ALA A 140 -14.69 4.10 -1.83
N VAL A 141 -14.35 2.97 -1.21
CA VAL A 141 -13.61 1.88 -1.88
C VAL A 141 -14.25 0.53 -1.53
N VAL A 142 -14.53 -0.26 -2.57
CA VAL A 142 -14.96 -1.64 -2.45
C VAL A 142 -13.76 -2.57 -2.56
N TRP A 143 -13.70 -3.58 -1.70
CA TRP A 143 -12.77 -4.68 -1.78
C TRP A 143 -13.51 -6.00 -1.54
N GLY A 144 -13.29 -6.95 -2.43
CA GLY A 144 -14.04 -8.20 -2.54
C GLY A 144 -15.01 -8.18 -3.72
N ARG A 145 -15.14 -9.32 -4.39
CA ARG A 145 -16.05 -9.46 -5.53
C ARG A 145 -17.50 -9.33 -5.11
N HIS A 146 -18.27 -8.55 -5.86
CA HIS A 146 -19.71 -8.39 -5.70
C HIS A 146 -20.39 -8.37 -7.06
N ASN A 147 -21.50 -9.11 -7.21
CA ASN A 147 -22.16 -9.32 -8.52
C ASN A 147 -22.72 -8.03 -9.13
N GLU A 148 -23.14 -7.08 -8.30
CA GLU A 148 -23.75 -5.82 -8.72
C GLU A 148 -22.74 -4.66 -8.82
N ILE A 149 -21.48 -4.87 -8.44
CA ILE A 149 -20.44 -3.84 -8.51
C ILE A 149 -19.45 -4.24 -9.59
N HIS A 150 -19.55 -3.56 -10.72
CA HIS A 150 -18.66 -3.78 -11.85
C HIS A 150 -17.20 -3.56 -11.42
N ASP A 151 -16.30 -4.36 -11.96
CA ASP A 151 -14.85 -4.32 -11.68
C ASP A 151 -14.44 -4.61 -10.23
N SER A 152 -15.38 -4.96 -9.33
CA SER A 152 -15.04 -5.37 -7.97
C SER A 152 -14.06 -6.55 -7.97
N SER A 153 -13.10 -6.53 -7.06
CA SER A 153 -11.99 -7.48 -7.06
C SER A 153 -11.59 -7.91 -5.64
N ASP A 154 -11.20 -9.19 -5.52
CA ASP A 154 -10.56 -9.71 -4.31
C ASP A 154 -9.08 -9.30 -4.21
N LEU A 155 -8.48 -8.88 -5.32
CA LEU A 155 -7.05 -8.64 -5.43
C LEU A 155 -6.63 -7.20 -5.14
N PHE A 156 -7.53 -6.24 -5.32
CA PHE A 156 -7.29 -4.80 -5.09
C PHE A 156 -8.60 -4.08 -4.78
N GLY A 157 -8.50 -2.90 -4.19
CA GLY A 157 -9.64 -2.03 -3.93
C GLY A 157 -10.05 -1.28 -5.20
N VAL A 158 -11.34 -1.12 -5.39
CA VAL A 158 -11.95 -0.39 -6.51
C VAL A 158 -12.70 0.81 -5.97
N ALA A 159 -12.47 1.99 -6.54
CA ALA A 159 -13.20 3.19 -6.16
C ALA A 159 -14.71 3.00 -6.47
N PHE A 160 -15.54 3.28 -5.48
CA PHE A 160 -16.99 3.25 -5.62
C PHE A 160 -17.45 4.61 -6.11
N SER A 161 -18.01 4.65 -7.33
CA SER A 161 -18.38 5.89 -8.04
C SER A 161 -19.87 6.15 -8.04
N GLU A 162 -20.70 5.26 -7.52
CA GLU A 162 -22.13 5.47 -7.44
C GLU A 162 -22.49 6.56 -6.43
N ALA A 163 -23.60 7.26 -6.69
CA ALA A 163 -24.07 8.30 -5.80
C ALA A 163 -24.42 7.71 -4.42
N ILE A 164 -23.66 8.10 -3.41
CA ILE A 164 -23.99 7.78 -2.02
C ILE A 164 -25.00 8.84 -1.55
N HIS A 165 -26.07 8.39 -0.91
CA HIS A 165 -27.11 9.30 -0.40
C HIS A 165 -26.47 10.39 0.50
N PRO A 166 -26.83 11.68 0.35
CA PRO A 166 -26.16 12.78 1.06
C PRO A 166 -26.28 12.73 2.59
N ASN A 167 -27.15 11.89 3.13
CA ASN A 167 -27.28 11.65 4.57
C ASN A 167 -26.45 10.44 5.08
N PHE A 168 -25.50 9.96 4.27
CA PHE A 168 -24.65 8.85 4.63
C PHE A 168 -23.30 9.34 5.15
#